data_8916f56944e05a81d1033b0256c10a64
#
_entry.id   8916f56944e05a81d1033b0256c10a64
#
_cell.length_a   1.000
_cell.length_b   1.000
_cell.length_c   1.000
_cell.angle_alpha   90.00
_cell.angle_beta   90.00
_cell.angle_gamma   90.00
#
_symmetry.space_group_name_H-M   'P 1'
#
loop_
_entity.id
_entity.type
_entity.pdbx_description
1 polymer ?
#
loop_
_entity_poly.entity_id
_entity_poly.type
_entity_poly.pdbx_seq_one_letter_code
_entity_poly.pdbx_strand_id
1 'polypeptide(L)'
;MTLYVLFFCFALDPPSITYISANMTVNQSEPVNLTCRANGNPKPTIIWTKDSNIINSSFTVRGKSDEGLYVCTADNGIGNAPSKSMFMTVDCKSKLTIQAINRV
;
A
#
# COMPACT_ATOMS: atom_id res chain seq x y z
N MET A 1 -15.89 42.70 -0.92
CA MET A 1 -15.01 41.71 -0.68
C MET A 1 -15.12 40.56 -1.56
N THR A 2 -14.26 40.49 -2.44
CA THR A 2 -14.31 39.44 -3.44
C THR A 2 -13.44 38.26 -3.09
N LEU A 3 -12.62 38.40 -2.06
CA LEU A 3 -11.70 37.34 -1.73
C LEU A 3 -12.38 36.04 -1.36
N TYR A 4 -13.41 36.11 -0.56
CA TYR A 4 -14.07 34.90 -0.14
C TYR A 4 -14.76 34.18 -1.28
N VAL A 5 -15.06 34.91 -2.35
CA VAL A 5 -15.68 34.29 -3.51
C VAL A 5 -14.76 33.23 -4.12
N LEU A 6 -13.46 33.47 -4.06
CA LEU A 6 -12.51 32.56 -4.60
C LEU A 6 -12.54 31.21 -3.90
N PHE A 7 -12.90 31.22 -2.63
CA PHE A 7 -12.96 29.96 -1.89
C PHE A 7 -14.09 29.07 -2.36
N PHE A 8 -15.12 29.65 -2.93
CA PHE A 8 -16.22 28.85 -3.43
C PHE A 8 -15.86 28.11 -4.70
N CYS A 9 -14.75 28.47 -5.30
CA CYS A 9 -14.31 27.79 -6.50
C CYS A 9 -13.57 26.50 -6.18
N PHE A 10 -13.25 26.27 -4.92
CA PHE A 10 -12.53 25.09 -4.51
C PHE A 10 -13.51 24.08 -3.94
N ALA A 11 -13.62 22.95 -4.61
CA ALA A 11 -14.44 21.87 -4.11
C ALA A 11 -13.55 21.04 -3.18
N LEU A 12 -13.85 21.06 -1.90
CA LEU A 12 -13.15 20.23 -0.93
C LEU A 12 -13.76 18.84 -1.01
N ASP A 13 -12.97 17.87 -1.42
CA ASP A 13 -13.44 16.50 -1.55
C ASP A 13 -12.65 15.60 -0.63
N PRO A 14 -13.33 14.77 0.15
CA PRO A 14 -12.62 13.75 0.92
C PRO A 14 -11.92 12.76 0.00
N PRO A 15 -10.91 12.04 0.49
CA PRO A 15 -10.18 11.12 -0.36
C PRO A 15 -11.02 9.93 -0.78
N SER A 16 -10.71 9.40 -1.95
CA SER A 16 -11.31 8.18 -2.47
C SER A 16 -10.19 7.38 -3.12
N ILE A 17 -9.98 6.16 -2.66
CA ILE A 17 -8.94 5.30 -3.23
C ILE A 17 -9.44 4.74 -4.55
N THR A 18 -8.72 5.03 -5.62
CA THR A 18 -9.12 4.63 -6.97
C THR A 18 -8.36 3.41 -7.45
N TYR A 19 -7.22 3.10 -6.84
CA TYR A 19 -6.43 1.95 -7.25
C TYR A 19 -5.55 1.48 -6.10
N ILE A 20 -5.45 0.18 -5.95
CA ILE A 20 -4.50 -0.44 -5.02
C ILE A 20 -3.94 -1.69 -5.70
N SER A 21 -2.66 -1.98 -5.44
CA SER A 21 -2.02 -3.17 -5.97
C SER A 21 -2.82 -4.41 -5.62
N ALA A 22 -2.92 -5.34 -6.57
CA ALA A 22 -3.61 -6.61 -6.33
C ALA A 22 -2.80 -7.48 -5.37
N ASN A 23 -3.46 -8.46 -4.78
CA ASN A 23 -2.77 -9.47 -3.98
C ASN A 23 -1.67 -10.10 -4.84
N MET A 24 -0.56 -10.40 -4.22
CA MET A 24 0.59 -10.91 -4.96
C MET A 24 1.28 -12.02 -4.20
N THR A 25 1.99 -12.85 -4.95
CA THR A 25 2.88 -13.86 -4.41
C THR A 25 4.28 -13.52 -4.86
N VAL A 26 5.20 -13.43 -3.93
CA VAL A 26 6.57 -13.02 -4.21
C VAL A 26 7.54 -13.98 -3.57
N ASN A 27 8.76 -13.98 -4.09
CA ASN A 27 9.83 -14.81 -3.54
C ASN A 27 10.72 -13.99 -2.63
N GLN A 28 11.44 -14.67 -1.77
CA GLN A 28 12.45 -14.04 -0.96
C GLN A 28 13.48 -13.35 -1.86
N SER A 29 13.93 -12.17 -1.44
CA SER A 29 14.90 -11.34 -2.16
C SER A 29 14.34 -10.65 -3.40
N GLU A 30 13.04 -10.74 -3.62
CA GLU A 30 12.41 -10.09 -4.75
C GLU A 30 12.09 -8.63 -4.41
N PRO A 31 12.33 -7.69 -5.33
CA PRO A 31 11.93 -6.30 -5.11
C PRO A 31 10.42 -6.14 -5.30
N VAL A 32 9.81 -5.31 -4.47
CA VAL A 32 8.38 -5.08 -4.49
C VAL A 32 8.11 -3.60 -4.56
N ASN A 33 7.15 -3.20 -5.39
CA ASN A 33 6.62 -1.85 -5.43
C ASN A 33 5.11 -1.92 -5.22
N LEU A 34 4.65 -1.37 -4.12
CA LEU A 34 3.23 -1.28 -3.84
C LEU A 34 2.70 0.03 -4.40
N THR A 35 1.55 -0.01 -5.04
CA THR A 35 0.94 1.17 -5.63
C THR A 35 -0.45 1.38 -5.05
N CYS A 36 -0.74 2.62 -4.71
CA CYS A 36 -2.05 3.02 -4.24
C CYS A 36 -2.29 4.43 -4.75
N ARG A 37 -3.46 4.64 -5.34
CA ARG A 37 -3.83 5.96 -5.87
C ARG A 37 -5.13 6.40 -5.28
N ALA A 38 -5.25 7.70 -5.10
CA ALA A 38 -6.45 8.28 -4.53
C ALA A 38 -6.73 9.63 -5.16
N ASN A 39 -8.02 9.93 -5.27
CA ASN A 39 -8.50 11.26 -5.67
C ASN A 39 -8.98 11.99 -4.43
N GLY A 40 -8.99 13.30 -4.52
CA GLY A 40 -9.48 14.16 -3.45
C GLY A 40 -8.96 15.57 -3.67
N ASN A 41 -9.51 16.50 -2.93
CA ASN A 41 -9.07 17.89 -3.01
C ASN A 41 -9.07 18.48 -1.60
N PRO A 42 -7.91 18.82 -1.07
CA PRO A 42 -6.56 18.71 -1.63
C PRO A 42 -6.14 17.30 -1.96
N LYS A 43 -5.05 17.20 -2.71
CA LYS A 43 -4.55 15.88 -3.09
C LYS A 43 -4.19 15.07 -1.85
N PRO A 44 -4.68 13.81 -1.75
CA PRO A 44 -4.41 13.02 -0.56
C PRO A 44 -2.96 12.57 -0.45
N THR A 45 -2.53 12.39 0.79
CA THR A 45 -1.26 11.76 1.12
C THR A 45 -1.50 10.27 1.27
N ILE A 46 -0.62 9.46 0.70
CA ILE A 46 -0.73 8.00 0.74
C ILE A 46 0.27 7.46 1.75
N ILE A 47 -0.23 6.63 2.64
CA ILE A 47 0.61 5.97 3.65
C ILE A 47 0.35 4.48 3.60
N TRP A 48 1.41 3.69 3.56
CA TRP A 48 1.33 2.23 3.65
C TRP A 48 1.71 1.79 5.05
N THR A 49 0.95 0.83 5.59
CA THR A 49 1.26 0.24 6.87
C THR A 49 1.20 -1.27 6.81
N LYS A 50 1.97 -1.92 7.65
CA LYS A 50 1.92 -3.35 7.88
C LYS A 50 2.09 -3.58 9.38
N ASP A 51 1.18 -4.35 9.97
CA ASP A 51 1.18 -4.59 11.42
C ASP A 51 1.23 -3.28 12.21
N SER A 52 0.47 -2.29 11.74
CA SER A 52 0.35 -0.96 12.35
C SER A 52 1.62 -0.10 12.28
N ASN A 53 2.62 -0.54 11.54
CA ASN A 53 3.85 0.23 11.35
C ASN A 53 3.88 0.82 9.96
N ILE A 54 4.33 2.08 9.85
CA ILE A 54 4.48 2.74 8.56
C ILE A 54 5.66 2.12 7.83
N ILE A 55 5.44 1.80 6.56
CA ILE A 55 6.49 1.20 5.74
C ILE A 55 6.64 1.99 4.44
N ASN A 56 7.74 1.75 3.75
CA ASN A 56 7.94 2.27 2.40
C ASN A 56 7.16 1.43 1.41
N SER A 57 6.71 2.06 0.33
CA SER A 57 6.00 1.34 -0.72
C SER A 57 6.93 0.48 -1.55
N SER A 58 8.22 0.70 -1.48
CA SER A 58 9.22 -0.08 -2.21
C SER A 58 10.17 -0.73 -1.23
N PHE A 59 10.37 -2.02 -1.37
CA PHE A 59 11.28 -2.75 -0.48
C PHE A 59 11.64 -4.09 -1.11
N THR A 60 12.66 -4.74 -0.55
CA THR A 60 13.06 -6.08 -0.96
C THR A 60 12.54 -7.07 0.06
N VAL A 61 11.93 -8.12 -0.41
CA VAL A 61 11.35 -9.15 0.45
C VAL A 61 12.45 -9.88 1.19
N ARG A 62 12.37 -9.87 2.52
CA ARG A 62 13.37 -10.51 3.36
C ARG A 62 13.07 -11.98 3.62
N GLY A 63 11.80 -12.32 3.68
CA GLY A 63 11.38 -13.68 3.95
C GLY A 63 9.94 -13.73 4.37
N LYS A 64 9.58 -14.81 5.03
CA LYS A 64 8.20 -15.07 5.42
C LYS A 64 7.64 -14.00 6.36
N SER A 65 8.49 -13.29 7.06
CA SER A 65 8.05 -12.21 7.94
C SER A 65 7.40 -11.06 7.18
N ASP A 66 7.66 -10.95 5.88
CA ASP A 66 7.05 -9.90 5.07
C ASP A 66 5.68 -10.32 4.51
N GLU A 67 5.26 -11.55 4.75
CA GLU A 67 3.93 -11.98 4.33
C GLU A 67 2.86 -11.36 5.23
N GLY A 68 1.74 -10.96 4.64
CA GLY A 68 0.63 -10.44 5.42
C GLY A 68 -0.16 -9.38 4.70
N LEU A 69 -0.95 -8.66 5.48
CA LEU A 69 -1.80 -7.59 4.97
C LEU A 69 -1.05 -6.27 4.97
N TYR A 70 -1.10 -5.61 3.82
CA TYR A 70 -0.53 -4.28 3.65
C TYR A 70 -1.69 -3.32 3.43
N VAL A 71 -1.75 -2.26 4.19
CA VAL A 71 -2.87 -1.33 4.19
C VAL A 71 -2.43 0.01 3.63
N CYS A 72 -3.19 0.50 2.65
CA CYS A 72 -3.01 1.84 2.11
C CYS A 72 -4.06 2.75 2.72
N THR A 73 -3.64 3.88 3.25
CA THR A 73 -4.54 4.90 3.78
C THR A 73 -4.30 6.20 3.03
N ALA A 74 -5.39 6.82 2.60
CA ALA A 74 -5.35 8.10 1.89
C ALA A 74 -5.98 9.16 2.76
N ASP A 75 -5.28 10.27 2.99
CA ASP A 75 -5.75 11.32 3.88
C ASP A 75 -5.43 12.69 3.31
N ASN A 76 -6.41 13.56 3.27
CA ASN A 76 -6.20 14.96 2.88
C ASN A 76 -6.76 15.93 3.90
N GLY A 77 -7.09 15.44 5.08
CA GLY A 77 -7.63 16.29 6.14
C GLY A 77 -9.10 16.62 5.99
N ILE A 78 -9.75 16.15 4.92
CA ILE A 78 -11.16 16.40 4.66
C ILE A 78 -11.92 15.10 4.83
N GLY A 79 -12.86 15.08 5.79
CA GLY A 79 -13.64 13.87 6.03
C GLY A 79 -12.80 12.74 6.58
N ASN A 80 -13.24 11.52 6.33
CA ASN A 80 -12.54 10.32 6.79
C ASN A 80 -11.40 9.96 5.85
N ALA A 81 -10.40 9.29 6.38
CA ALA A 81 -9.29 8.78 5.60
C ALA A 81 -9.57 7.32 5.24
N PRO A 82 -9.95 7.02 4.00
CA PRO A 82 -10.25 5.66 3.62
C PRO A 82 -8.99 4.79 3.58
N SER A 83 -9.19 3.50 3.79
CA SER A 83 -8.12 2.51 3.72
C SER A 83 -8.54 1.34 2.88
N LYS A 84 -7.59 0.76 2.16
CA LYS A 84 -7.78 -0.51 1.47
C LYS A 84 -6.56 -1.36 1.70
N SER A 85 -6.73 -2.66 1.60
CA SER A 85 -5.65 -3.58 1.89
C SER A 85 -5.44 -4.57 0.75
N MET A 86 -4.23 -5.12 0.71
CA MET A 86 -3.89 -6.22 -0.17
C MET A 86 -3.06 -7.21 0.63
N PHE A 87 -3.07 -8.46 0.19
CA PHE A 87 -2.34 -9.51 0.87
C PHE A 87 -1.14 -9.93 0.04
N MET A 88 0.01 -10.01 0.70
CA MET A 88 1.23 -10.49 0.06
C MET A 88 1.58 -11.85 0.64
N THR A 89 1.74 -12.83 -0.25
CA THR A 89 2.19 -14.15 0.12
C THR A 89 3.67 -14.27 -0.24
N VAL A 90 4.47 -14.77 0.68
CA VAL A 90 5.89 -14.97 0.42
C VAL A 90 6.15 -16.46 0.25
N ASP A 91 6.72 -16.79 -0.91
CA ASP A 91 7.00 -18.16 -1.28
C ASP A 91 8.46 -18.48 -1.01
N CYS A 92 8.69 -19.58 -0.33
CA CYS A 92 10.05 -20.03 0.03
C CYS A 92 10.47 -21.23 -0.80
N LYS A 93 10.16 -21.19 -2.07
CA LYS A 93 10.42 -22.31 -2.96
C LYS A 93 11.84 -22.81 -2.96
N SER A 94 12.79 -21.90 -2.92
CA SER A 94 14.19 -22.31 -2.95
C SER A 94 14.53 -23.20 -1.77
N LYS A 95 13.94 -22.91 -0.63
CA LYS A 95 14.15 -23.72 0.56
C LYS A 95 13.60 -25.12 0.38
N LEU A 96 12.41 -25.23 -0.16
CA LEU A 96 11.79 -26.51 -0.42
C LEU A 96 12.59 -27.32 -1.44
N THR A 97 13.09 -26.65 -2.44
CA THR A 97 13.90 -27.30 -3.47
C THR A 97 15.15 -27.91 -2.86
N ILE A 98 15.80 -27.16 -1.99
CA ILE A 98 17.00 -27.63 -1.34
C ILE A 98 16.71 -28.87 -0.48
N GLN A 99 15.61 -28.81 0.25
CA GLN A 99 15.22 -29.95 1.07
C GLN A 99 14.92 -31.18 0.24
N ALA A 100 14.25 -30.99 -0.87
CA ALA A 100 13.96 -32.11 -1.75
C ALA A 100 15.22 -32.76 -2.26
N ILE A 101 16.21 -31.97 -2.59
CA ILE A 101 17.49 -32.49 -3.05
C ILE A 101 18.18 -33.26 -1.94
N ASN A 102 18.14 -32.74 -0.76
CA ASN A 102 18.82 -33.35 0.37
C ASN A 102 18.21 -34.67 0.78
N ARG A 103 17.00 -34.91 0.37
CA ARG A 103 16.35 -36.14 0.72
C ARG A 103 16.75 -37.31 -0.13
N VAL A 104 17.32 -37.02 -1.22
CA VAL A 104 17.74 -38.08 -2.17
C VAL A 104 19.08 -38.70 -1.90
#